data_1905212ca941bc7947f5492be37ae6dc
#
_entry.id   1905212ca941bc7947f5492be37ae6dc
#
_cell.length_a   1.000
_cell.length_b   1.000
_cell.length_c   1.000
_cell.angle_alpha   90.00
_cell.angle_beta   90.00
_cell.angle_gamma   90.00
#
_symmetry.space_group_name_H-M   'P 1'
#
loop_
_entity.id
_entity.type
_entity.pdbx_description
1 polymer ?
#
loop_
_entity_poly.entity_id
_entity_poly.type
_entity_poly.pdbx_seq_one_letter_code
_entity_poly.pdbx_strand_id
1 'polypeptide(L)'
;LVCEKYPNLPYFLFGHSMGSFIARDYAAKYGDELAGVTICGTTGSFRGAAETALLLKKAMDDGLGTDSNPEFTGALMGWMCERCDDVTIGNEWICSDPYVQRDHAEDPFDAFTRPTSNRSMYDFTQMMLSIEGTQWAEKVPTSLAFYNIGGDQDPVGEYGKGIYEVSNWLCETGHEVTTRVYSGYRHEIHNYSDIKDEVEDGILQFMLAAVPS
;
A
#
# COMPACT_ATOMS: atom_id res chain seq x y z
N LEU A 1 17.43 -13.51 7.59
CA LEU A 1 17.03 -13.91 8.96
C LEU A 1 15.94 -14.96 8.97
N VAL A 2 14.75 -14.69 8.35
CA VAL A 2 13.62 -15.62 8.36
C VAL A 2 13.94 -16.85 7.51
N CYS A 3 14.44 -16.67 6.28
CA CYS A 3 14.87 -17.76 5.38
C CYS A 3 15.99 -18.63 5.99
N GLU A 4 16.91 -18.02 6.73
CA GLU A 4 17.96 -18.75 7.46
C GLU A 4 17.39 -19.62 8.58
N LYS A 5 16.33 -19.12 9.25
CA LYS A 5 15.68 -19.85 10.35
C LYS A 5 14.77 -20.98 9.88
N TYR A 6 14.15 -20.81 8.69
CA TYR A 6 13.18 -21.75 8.13
C TYR A 6 13.46 -22.02 6.64
N PRO A 7 14.63 -22.61 6.30
CA PRO A 7 15.13 -22.66 4.92
C PRO A 7 14.29 -23.51 3.95
N ASN A 8 13.36 -24.33 4.48
CA ASN A 8 12.56 -25.26 3.69
C ASN A 8 11.07 -24.83 3.57
N LEU A 9 10.74 -23.64 4.03
CA LEU A 9 9.37 -23.15 3.95
C LEU A 9 9.26 -22.09 2.81
N PRO A 10 8.13 -22.08 2.05
CA PRO A 10 7.87 -21.02 1.09
C PRO A 10 7.58 -19.71 1.84
N TYR A 11 8.10 -18.60 1.30
CA TYR A 11 7.89 -17.27 1.84
C TYR A 11 6.87 -16.51 1.04
N PHE A 12 5.87 -16.00 1.73
CA PHE A 12 4.90 -15.07 1.19
C PHE A 12 5.03 -13.73 1.88
N LEU A 13 4.92 -12.68 1.11
CA LEU A 13 4.93 -11.32 1.62
C LEU A 13 3.52 -10.71 1.51
N PHE A 14 2.98 -10.27 2.63
CA PHE A 14 1.76 -9.45 2.68
C PHE A 14 2.12 -8.01 3.02
N GLY A 15 1.63 -7.06 2.22
CA GLY A 15 1.79 -5.64 2.48
C GLY A 15 0.47 -4.91 2.35
N HIS A 16 0.09 -4.15 3.39
CA HIS A 16 -1.09 -3.28 3.39
C HIS A 16 -0.68 -1.82 3.39
N SER A 17 -1.38 -0.97 2.64
CA SER A 17 -1.15 0.48 2.61
C SER A 17 0.31 0.81 2.25
N MET A 18 1.01 1.60 3.07
CA MET A 18 2.45 1.83 2.95
C MET A 18 3.25 0.52 2.88
N GLY A 19 2.81 -0.51 3.60
CA GLY A 19 3.40 -1.85 3.52
C GLY A 19 3.28 -2.47 2.13
N SER A 20 2.25 -2.13 1.34
CA SER A 20 2.12 -2.60 -0.04
C SER A 20 3.18 -1.97 -0.96
N PHE A 21 3.57 -0.73 -0.71
CA PHE A 21 4.65 -0.05 -1.44
C PHE A 21 6.02 -0.66 -1.07
N ILE A 22 6.23 -0.93 0.23
CA ILE A 22 7.43 -1.63 0.71
C ILE A 22 7.51 -3.04 0.11
N ALA A 23 6.38 -3.77 0.03
CA ALA A 23 6.32 -5.10 -0.56
C ALA A 23 6.67 -5.08 -2.05
N ARG A 24 6.24 -4.06 -2.78
CA ARG A 24 6.58 -3.86 -4.19
C ARG A 24 8.07 -3.53 -4.39
N ASP A 25 8.63 -2.66 -3.56
CA ASP A 25 10.07 -2.36 -3.59
C ASP A 25 10.91 -3.59 -3.20
N TYR A 26 10.46 -4.36 -2.20
CA TYR A 26 11.09 -5.61 -1.79
C TYR A 26 11.07 -6.65 -2.92
N ALA A 27 9.92 -6.82 -3.57
CA ALA A 27 9.78 -7.77 -4.68
C ALA A 27 10.74 -7.46 -5.84
N ALA A 28 10.97 -6.18 -6.13
CA ALA A 28 11.93 -5.78 -7.16
C ALA A 28 13.40 -6.04 -6.78
N LYS A 29 13.73 -6.12 -5.48
CA LYS A 29 15.09 -6.30 -4.96
C LYS A 29 15.42 -7.73 -4.56
N TYR A 30 14.43 -8.44 -4.03
CA TYR A 30 14.58 -9.74 -3.37
C TYR A 30 13.45 -10.73 -3.74
N GLY A 31 12.78 -10.51 -4.88
CA GLY A 31 11.63 -11.31 -5.29
C GLY A 31 11.95 -12.80 -5.51
N ASP A 32 13.19 -13.13 -5.85
CA ASP A 32 13.64 -14.53 -6.01
C ASP A 32 13.55 -15.36 -4.70
N GLU A 33 13.45 -14.71 -3.55
CA GLU A 33 13.29 -15.37 -2.25
C GLU A 33 11.82 -15.66 -1.91
N LEU A 34 10.87 -15.13 -2.70
CA LEU A 34 9.45 -15.17 -2.41
C LEU A 34 8.71 -16.20 -3.25
N ALA A 35 7.73 -16.87 -2.64
CA ALA A 35 6.79 -17.75 -3.33
C ALA A 35 5.57 -16.99 -3.88
N GLY A 36 5.24 -15.84 -3.32
CA GLY A 36 4.17 -14.98 -3.79
C GLY A 36 4.05 -13.72 -2.96
N VAL A 37 3.36 -12.70 -3.50
CA VAL A 37 3.15 -11.41 -2.85
C VAL A 37 1.66 -11.05 -2.87
N THR A 38 1.12 -10.73 -1.71
CA THR A 38 -0.20 -10.09 -1.58
C THR A 38 -0.01 -8.62 -1.28
N ILE A 39 -0.56 -7.75 -2.12
CA ILE A 39 -0.59 -6.30 -1.92
C ILE A 39 -2.04 -5.86 -1.71
N CYS A 40 -2.29 -5.17 -0.60
CA CYS A 40 -3.61 -4.74 -0.17
C CYS A 40 -3.65 -3.23 -0.01
N GLY A 41 -4.66 -2.56 -0.56
CA GLY A 41 -4.78 -1.10 -0.44
C GLY A 41 -3.61 -0.35 -1.08
N THR A 42 -3.17 -0.82 -2.25
CA THR A 42 -2.07 -0.23 -3.03
C THR A 42 -2.60 0.72 -4.10
N THR A 43 -1.69 1.50 -4.68
CA THR A 43 -2.00 2.33 -5.86
C THR A 43 -0.86 2.28 -6.87
N GLY A 44 -1.16 2.65 -8.10
CA GLY A 44 -0.17 2.90 -9.14
C GLY A 44 0.57 4.20 -8.88
N SER A 45 0.17 5.25 -9.57
CA SER A 45 0.70 6.59 -9.32
C SER A 45 -0.04 7.25 -8.15
N PHE A 46 0.68 7.70 -7.14
CA PHE A 46 0.07 8.32 -5.97
C PHE A 46 -0.17 9.81 -6.20
N ARG A 47 -1.42 10.25 -6.04
CA ARG A 47 -1.83 11.64 -6.25
C ARG A 47 -1.01 12.61 -5.41
N GLY A 48 -0.34 13.56 -6.06
CA GLY A 48 0.47 14.59 -5.41
C GLY A 48 1.89 14.16 -4.99
N ALA A 49 2.30 12.90 -5.22
CA ALA A 49 3.62 12.43 -4.79
C ALA A 49 4.76 13.17 -5.49
N ALA A 50 4.68 13.36 -6.80
CA ALA A 50 5.74 14.00 -7.57
C ALA A 50 5.92 15.48 -7.18
N GLU A 51 4.82 16.23 -7.06
CA GLU A 51 4.84 17.64 -6.66
C GLU A 51 5.36 17.79 -5.22
N THR A 52 4.88 16.95 -4.31
CA THR A 52 5.32 16.98 -2.91
C THR A 52 6.80 16.59 -2.79
N ALA A 53 7.28 15.64 -3.58
CA ALA A 53 8.70 15.27 -3.61
C ALA A 53 9.61 16.45 -4.00
N LEU A 54 9.19 17.31 -4.93
CA LEU A 54 9.96 18.51 -5.30
C LEU A 54 10.02 19.53 -4.15
N LEU A 55 8.91 19.74 -3.46
CA LEU A 55 8.86 20.63 -2.27
C LEU A 55 9.72 20.11 -1.13
N LEU A 56 9.64 18.81 -0.87
CA LEU A 56 10.43 18.14 0.15
C LEU A 56 11.92 18.15 -0.19
N LYS A 57 12.27 17.96 -1.47
CA LYS A 57 13.66 18.08 -1.90
C LYS A 57 14.23 19.46 -1.60
N LYS A 58 13.47 20.53 -1.89
CA LYS A 58 13.88 21.88 -1.53
C LYS A 58 14.08 22.03 -0.02
N ALA A 59 13.15 21.53 0.79
CA ALA A 59 13.29 21.55 2.25
C ALA A 59 14.55 20.80 2.73
N MET A 60 14.89 19.68 2.09
CA MET A 60 16.14 18.95 2.38
C MET A 60 17.37 19.77 2.02
N ASP A 61 17.39 20.43 0.85
CA ASP A 61 18.50 21.27 0.37
C ASP A 61 18.68 22.51 1.28
N ASP A 62 17.59 23.03 1.85
CA ASP A 62 17.58 24.15 2.80
C ASP A 62 17.97 23.73 4.25
N GLY A 63 18.28 22.45 4.49
CA GLY A 63 18.68 21.93 5.81
C GLY A 63 17.54 21.69 6.80
N LEU A 64 16.27 21.69 6.32
CA LEU A 64 15.05 21.55 7.14
C LEU A 64 14.57 20.08 7.25
N GLY A 65 15.46 19.12 7.08
CA GLY A 65 15.11 17.69 7.04
C GLY A 65 14.52 17.13 8.33
N THR A 66 14.92 17.66 9.49
CA THR A 66 14.40 17.26 10.82
C THR A 66 13.10 17.96 11.19
N ASP A 67 12.76 19.03 10.50
CA ASP A 67 11.54 19.78 10.74
C ASP A 67 10.31 19.03 10.18
N SER A 68 9.13 19.40 10.65
CA SER A 68 7.87 18.91 10.12
C SER A 68 7.10 20.06 9.50
N ASN A 69 6.57 19.86 8.32
CA ASN A 69 5.66 20.81 7.67
C ASN A 69 4.30 20.15 7.40
N PRO A 70 3.25 20.51 8.15
CA PRO A 70 1.91 19.97 7.96
C PRO A 70 1.33 20.19 6.54
N GLU A 71 1.80 21.21 5.81
CA GLU A 71 1.37 21.45 4.44
C GLU A 71 1.77 20.32 3.49
N PHE A 72 2.93 19.70 3.71
CA PHE A 72 3.38 18.57 2.88
C PHE A 72 2.54 17.31 3.15
N THR A 73 2.23 17.04 4.42
CA THR A 73 1.30 15.96 4.77
C THR A 73 -0.10 16.24 4.21
N GLY A 74 -0.58 17.48 4.32
CA GLY A 74 -1.86 17.89 3.75
C GLY A 74 -1.93 17.75 2.23
N ALA A 75 -0.84 18.04 1.52
CA ALA A 75 -0.77 17.87 0.07
C ALA A 75 -0.87 16.40 -0.37
N LEU A 76 -0.28 15.49 0.42
CA LEU A 76 -0.32 14.06 0.13
C LEU A 76 -1.60 13.37 0.60
N MET A 77 -2.15 13.75 1.75
CA MET A 77 -3.19 12.96 2.43
C MET A 77 -4.48 13.73 2.69
N GLY A 78 -4.48 15.05 2.58
CA GLY A 78 -5.62 15.89 2.96
C GLY A 78 -6.89 15.70 2.12
N TRP A 79 -6.77 15.02 0.97
CA TRP A 79 -7.88 14.71 0.07
C TRP A 79 -8.55 13.34 0.34
N MET A 80 -7.99 12.53 1.22
CA MET A 80 -8.45 11.13 1.40
C MET A 80 -9.90 11.00 1.84
N CYS A 81 -10.43 11.97 2.58
CA CYS A 81 -11.85 11.99 2.97
C CYS A 81 -12.77 12.74 1.98
N GLU A 82 -12.31 13.10 0.76
CA GLU A 82 -13.13 13.90 -0.17
C GLU A 82 -14.44 13.25 -0.61
N ARG A 83 -14.56 11.91 -0.50
CA ARG A 83 -15.77 11.14 -0.78
C ARG A 83 -16.38 10.48 0.46
N CYS A 84 -15.94 10.88 1.65
CA CYS A 84 -16.53 10.40 2.88
C CYS A 84 -17.66 11.32 3.31
N ASP A 85 -18.80 10.72 3.67
CA ASP A 85 -19.88 11.44 4.33
C ASP A 85 -19.54 11.65 5.81
N ASP A 86 -19.98 12.75 6.40
CA ASP A 86 -19.90 13.02 7.85
C ASP A 86 -18.49 12.86 8.47
N VAL A 87 -17.49 13.52 7.85
CA VAL A 87 -16.10 13.51 8.37
C VAL A 87 -16.05 14.19 9.74
N THR A 88 -15.68 13.42 10.76
CA THR A 88 -15.62 13.86 12.16
C THR A 88 -14.23 13.70 12.79
N ILE A 89 -13.50 12.66 12.41
CA ILE A 89 -12.20 12.30 12.99
C ILE A 89 -11.08 12.56 11.96
N GLY A 90 -11.38 12.47 10.66
CA GLY A 90 -10.43 12.64 9.56
C GLY A 90 -9.76 11.35 9.10
N ASN A 91 -10.14 10.20 9.66
CA ASN A 91 -9.69 8.87 9.26
C ASN A 91 -10.81 7.99 8.68
N GLU A 92 -11.96 8.56 8.36
CA GLU A 92 -13.12 7.84 7.81
C GLU A 92 -12.81 7.12 6.50
N TRP A 93 -11.83 7.60 5.75
CA TRP A 93 -11.35 6.95 4.53
C TRP A 93 -10.77 5.54 4.74
N ILE A 94 -10.36 5.20 5.96
CA ILE A 94 -9.75 3.91 6.30
C ILE A 94 -10.80 2.80 6.27
N CYS A 95 -11.92 3.01 6.94
CA CYS A 95 -13.00 2.06 7.07
C CYS A 95 -14.32 2.79 7.28
N SER A 96 -15.44 2.23 6.84
CA SER A 96 -16.77 2.81 7.14
C SER A 96 -17.34 2.36 8.49
N ASP A 97 -16.71 1.38 9.16
CA ASP A 97 -17.10 0.95 10.51
C ASP A 97 -16.62 1.97 11.56
N PRO A 98 -17.53 2.62 12.30
CA PRO A 98 -17.15 3.60 13.33
C PRO A 98 -16.30 3.02 14.48
N TYR A 99 -16.38 1.72 14.71
CA TYR A 99 -15.53 1.06 15.69
C TYR A 99 -14.07 1.05 15.22
N VAL A 100 -13.83 0.62 13.99
CA VAL A 100 -12.49 0.60 13.39
C VAL A 100 -11.90 2.01 13.30
N GLN A 101 -12.69 3.00 12.89
CA GLN A 101 -12.27 4.41 12.84
C GLN A 101 -11.78 4.91 14.20
N ARG A 102 -12.52 4.60 15.25
CA ARG A 102 -12.21 5.03 16.62
C ARG A 102 -11.00 4.29 17.18
N ASP A 103 -10.93 2.97 16.98
CA ASP A 103 -9.79 2.15 17.41
C ASP A 103 -8.49 2.67 16.80
N HIS A 104 -8.48 2.92 15.48
CA HIS A 104 -7.35 3.52 14.78
C HIS A 104 -6.99 4.93 15.32
N ALA A 105 -7.98 5.78 15.59
CA ALA A 105 -7.74 7.14 16.08
C ALA A 105 -7.19 7.17 17.51
N GLU A 106 -7.55 6.19 18.34
CA GLU A 106 -7.12 6.08 19.74
C GLU A 106 -5.81 5.31 19.90
N ASP A 107 -5.37 4.55 18.89
CA ASP A 107 -4.10 3.82 18.93
C ASP A 107 -2.91 4.80 18.89
N PRO A 108 -2.04 4.79 19.93
CA PRO A 108 -0.91 5.71 20.01
C PRO A 108 0.17 5.46 18.95
N PHE A 109 0.14 4.33 18.26
CA PHE A 109 1.08 3.99 17.19
C PHE A 109 0.52 4.28 15.80
N ASP A 110 -0.80 4.21 15.60
CA ASP A 110 -1.48 4.36 14.31
C ASP A 110 -2.12 5.75 14.10
N ALA A 111 -2.38 6.48 15.17
CA ALA A 111 -3.00 7.79 15.05
C ALA A 111 -2.11 8.77 14.28
N PHE A 112 -2.68 9.41 13.24
CA PHE A 112 -1.99 10.43 12.41
C PHE A 112 -1.68 11.74 13.14
N THR A 113 -1.59 11.70 14.46
CA THR A 113 -1.37 12.87 15.33
C THR A 113 0.11 13.25 15.48
N ARG A 114 1.01 12.36 15.13
CA ARG A 114 2.45 12.61 15.25
C ARG A 114 2.97 13.32 14.01
N PRO A 115 3.65 14.47 14.16
CA PRO A 115 4.24 15.14 13.02
C PRO A 115 5.35 14.27 12.41
N THR A 116 5.31 14.08 11.11
CA THR A 116 6.33 13.36 10.36
C THR A 116 7.39 14.35 9.87
N SER A 117 8.67 14.03 10.02
CA SER A 117 9.75 14.90 9.55
C SER A 117 9.75 15.01 8.02
N ASN A 118 10.23 16.15 7.51
CA ASN A 118 10.39 16.38 6.07
C ASN A 118 11.25 15.29 5.44
N ARG A 119 12.26 14.80 6.14
CA ARG A 119 13.11 13.70 5.67
C ARG A 119 12.32 12.41 5.48
N SER A 120 11.53 12.00 6.47
CA SER A 120 10.71 10.78 6.36
C SER A 120 9.68 10.89 5.24
N MET A 121 9.06 12.07 5.09
CA MET A 121 8.13 12.33 3.99
C MET A 121 8.83 12.30 2.62
N TYR A 122 10.04 12.84 2.54
CA TYR A 122 10.84 12.78 1.31
C TYR A 122 11.18 11.32 0.94
N ASP A 123 11.71 10.55 1.88
CA ASP A 123 12.07 9.15 1.65
C ASP A 123 10.83 8.33 1.24
N PHE A 124 9.66 8.61 1.83
CA PHE A 124 8.39 7.98 1.47
C PHE A 124 7.94 8.35 0.05
N THR A 125 8.00 9.62 -0.35
CA THR A 125 7.66 10.02 -1.72
C THR A 125 8.63 9.44 -2.75
N GLN A 126 9.93 9.35 -2.42
CA GLN A 126 10.92 8.70 -3.30
C GLN A 126 10.61 7.21 -3.48
N MET A 127 10.21 6.50 -2.42
CA MET A 127 9.78 5.11 -2.52
C MET A 127 8.56 4.98 -3.44
N MET A 128 7.52 5.80 -3.27
CA MET A 128 6.34 5.80 -4.15
C MET A 128 6.73 5.95 -5.62
N LEU A 129 7.56 6.95 -5.94
CA LEU A 129 7.99 7.22 -7.32
C LEU A 129 8.87 6.09 -7.89
N SER A 130 9.64 5.39 -7.05
CA SER A 130 10.54 4.31 -7.50
C SER A 130 9.83 3.03 -7.91
N ILE A 131 8.57 2.87 -7.50
CA ILE A 131 7.74 1.69 -7.76
C ILE A 131 6.62 1.97 -8.77
N GLU A 132 6.69 3.06 -9.52
CA GLU A 132 5.73 3.39 -10.57
C GLU A 132 6.10 2.76 -11.92
N GLY A 133 5.08 2.43 -12.69
CA GLY A 133 5.17 2.02 -14.08
C GLY A 133 5.73 0.62 -14.32
N THR A 134 5.75 0.24 -15.58
CA THR A 134 6.33 -1.06 -16.02
C THR A 134 7.83 -1.16 -15.71
N GLN A 135 8.53 -0.03 -15.62
CA GLN A 135 9.94 0.02 -15.25
C GLN A 135 10.24 -0.53 -13.85
N TRP A 136 9.31 -0.43 -12.93
CA TRP A 136 9.38 -1.13 -11.65
C TRP A 136 9.10 -2.61 -11.84
N ALA A 137 8.00 -2.97 -12.52
CA ALA A 137 7.57 -4.34 -12.70
C ALA A 137 8.62 -5.19 -13.45
N GLU A 138 9.35 -4.62 -14.40
CA GLU A 138 10.47 -5.27 -15.12
C GLU A 138 11.62 -5.72 -14.21
N LYS A 139 11.73 -5.15 -13.01
CA LYS A 139 12.76 -5.54 -12.01
C LYS A 139 12.32 -6.71 -11.14
N VAL A 140 11.04 -7.02 -11.15
CA VAL A 140 10.46 -8.13 -10.37
C VAL A 140 10.66 -9.43 -11.14
N PRO A 141 11.04 -10.56 -10.51
CA PRO A 141 11.11 -11.85 -11.18
C PRO A 141 9.76 -12.24 -11.76
N THR A 142 9.68 -12.58 -13.05
CA THR A 142 8.44 -12.92 -13.73
C THR A 142 7.77 -14.21 -13.21
N SER A 143 8.52 -15.04 -12.49
CA SER A 143 7.99 -16.23 -11.79
C SER A 143 7.22 -15.90 -10.52
N LEU A 144 7.33 -14.65 -10.01
CA LEU A 144 6.68 -14.24 -8.77
C LEU A 144 5.23 -13.85 -9.04
N ALA A 145 4.30 -14.63 -8.46
CA ALA A 145 2.88 -14.37 -8.56
C ALA A 145 2.42 -13.28 -7.58
N PHE A 146 1.39 -12.51 -7.99
CA PHE A 146 0.81 -11.45 -7.18
C PHE A 146 -0.69 -11.66 -6.94
N TYR A 147 -1.12 -11.36 -5.72
CA TYR A 147 -2.52 -11.17 -5.36
C TYR A 147 -2.73 -9.71 -4.96
N ASN A 148 -3.41 -8.94 -5.83
CA ASN A 148 -3.63 -7.51 -5.64
C ASN A 148 -5.09 -7.27 -5.23
N ILE A 149 -5.29 -6.78 -4.00
CA ILE A 149 -6.62 -6.64 -3.38
C ILE A 149 -6.84 -5.25 -2.79
N GLY A 150 -8.10 -4.81 -2.78
CA GLY A 150 -8.50 -3.55 -2.14
C GLY A 150 -9.97 -3.25 -2.33
N GLY A 151 -10.44 -2.17 -1.73
CA GLY A 151 -11.81 -1.69 -1.84
C GLY A 151 -11.99 -0.70 -3.01
N ASP A 152 -13.20 -0.65 -3.60
CA ASP A 152 -13.54 0.35 -4.63
C ASP A 152 -13.87 1.73 -4.04
N GLN A 153 -13.97 1.83 -2.70
CA GLN A 153 -14.12 3.09 -1.99
C GLN A 153 -12.82 3.56 -1.31
N ASP A 154 -11.71 2.88 -1.59
CA ASP A 154 -10.39 3.24 -1.08
C ASP A 154 -9.79 4.42 -1.87
N PRO A 155 -9.58 5.60 -1.23
CA PRO A 155 -8.95 6.74 -1.90
C PRO A 155 -7.48 6.48 -2.25
N VAL A 156 -6.73 5.68 -1.44
CA VAL A 156 -5.34 5.31 -1.73
C VAL A 156 -5.24 4.61 -3.07
N GLY A 157 -6.14 3.66 -3.33
CA GLY A 157 -6.27 2.95 -4.61
C GLY A 157 -6.94 3.77 -5.72
N GLU A 158 -7.12 5.08 -5.53
CA GLU A 158 -7.89 5.92 -6.45
C GLU A 158 -9.25 5.32 -6.82
N TYR A 159 -9.94 4.79 -5.80
CA TYR A 159 -11.27 4.18 -5.95
C TYR A 159 -11.27 3.01 -6.94
N GLY A 160 -10.27 2.13 -6.82
CA GLY A 160 -10.06 0.94 -7.64
C GLY A 160 -9.16 1.17 -8.86
N LYS A 161 -9.06 2.37 -9.40
CA LYS A 161 -8.25 2.67 -10.60
C LYS A 161 -6.78 2.30 -10.38
N GLY A 162 -6.18 2.73 -9.28
CA GLY A 162 -4.77 2.50 -8.98
C GLY A 162 -4.46 1.02 -8.72
N ILE A 163 -5.44 0.24 -8.21
CA ILE A 163 -5.30 -1.22 -8.05
C ILE A 163 -5.11 -1.88 -9.42
N TYR A 164 -6.01 -1.58 -10.38
CA TYR A 164 -5.90 -2.12 -11.73
C TYR A 164 -4.66 -1.61 -12.48
N GLU A 165 -4.23 -0.38 -12.24
CA GLU A 165 -3.02 0.18 -12.84
C GLU A 165 -1.78 -0.66 -12.47
N VAL A 166 -1.60 -1.00 -11.18
CA VAL A 166 -0.52 -1.88 -10.73
C VAL A 166 -0.62 -3.27 -11.35
N SER A 167 -1.83 -3.84 -11.39
CA SER A 167 -2.05 -5.15 -11.99
C SER A 167 -1.72 -5.15 -13.50
N ASN A 168 -2.07 -4.08 -14.21
CA ASN A 168 -1.76 -3.94 -15.62
C ASN A 168 -0.24 -3.86 -15.87
N TRP A 169 0.51 -3.09 -15.07
CA TRP A 169 1.97 -3.04 -15.19
C TRP A 169 2.63 -4.41 -15.01
N LEU A 170 2.15 -5.19 -14.03
CA LEU A 170 2.63 -6.55 -13.79
C LEU A 170 2.24 -7.49 -14.96
N CYS A 171 1.00 -7.43 -15.44
CA CYS A 171 0.56 -8.23 -16.58
C CYS A 171 1.34 -7.89 -17.87
N GLU A 172 1.56 -6.60 -18.15
CA GLU A 172 2.33 -6.13 -19.32
C GLU A 172 3.78 -6.63 -19.31
N THR A 173 4.32 -6.88 -18.13
CA THR A 173 5.70 -7.43 -17.95
C THR A 173 5.73 -8.94 -17.79
N GLY A 174 4.58 -9.62 -17.94
CA GLY A 174 4.50 -11.09 -18.02
C GLY A 174 4.30 -11.80 -16.66
N HIS A 175 3.95 -11.07 -15.61
CA HIS A 175 3.67 -11.67 -14.29
C HIS A 175 2.27 -12.26 -14.24
N GLU A 176 2.11 -13.31 -13.41
CA GLU A 176 0.81 -13.82 -13.01
C GLU A 176 0.22 -12.93 -11.91
N VAL A 177 -0.95 -12.35 -12.16
CA VAL A 177 -1.62 -11.45 -11.22
C VAL A 177 -3.08 -11.83 -11.08
N THR A 178 -3.50 -12.09 -9.85
CA THR A 178 -4.91 -12.16 -9.49
C THR A 178 -5.32 -10.85 -8.85
N THR A 179 -6.32 -10.17 -9.40
CA THR A 179 -6.83 -8.90 -8.88
C THR A 179 -8.23 -9.08 -8.34
N ARG A 180 -8.48 -8.61 -7.12
CA ARG A 180 -9.82 -8.61 -6.53
C ARG A 180 -10.14 -7.27 -5.90
N VAL A 181 -11.20 -6.63 -6.38
CA VAL A 181 -11.71 -5.37 -5.85
C VAL A 181 -13.04 -5.62 -5.15
N TYR A 182 -13.11 -5.27 -3.87
CA TYR A 182 -14.28 -5.43 -3.02
C TYR A 182 -15.16 -4.18 -3.12
N SER A 183 -16.40 -4.35 -3.60
CA SER A 183 -17.30 -3.23 -3.84
C SER A 183 -17.99 -2.74 -2.56
N GLY A 184 -17.93 -1.42 -2.33
CA GLY A 184 -18.50 -0.76 -1.15
C GLY A 184 -17.53 -0.64 0.02
N TYR A 185 -16.30 -1.15 -0.09
CA TYR A 185 -15.32 -1.17 0.99
C TYR A 185 -14.21 -0.14 0.78
N ARG A 186 -13.73 0.44 1.88
CA ARG A 186 -12.65 1.42 1.91
C ARG A 186 -11.29 0.73 2.04
N HIS A 187 -10.32 1.40 2.63
CA HIS A 187 -8.90 1.05 2.64
C HIS A 187 -8.58 -0.26 3.37
N GLU A 188 -9.17 -0.48 4.54
CA GLU A 188 -8.88 -1.64 5.40
C GLU A 188 -9.89 -2.77 5.22
N ILE A 189 -9.92 -3.40 4.05
CA ILE A 189 -10.87 -4.48 3.74
C ILE A 189 -10.80 -5.67 4.73
N HIS A 190 -9.65 -5.91 5.35
CA HIS A 190 -9.39 -6.97 6.32
C HIS A 190 -9.92 -6.65 7.74
N ASN A 191 -10.39 -5.42 7.99
CA ASN A 191 -10.94 -5.00 9.27
C ASN A 191 -12.49 -4.91 9.27
N TYR A 192 -13.13 -5.15 8.12
CA TYR A 192 -14.59 -5.23 8.06
C TYR A 192 -15.09 -6.58 8.54
N SER A 193 -15.96 -6.60 9.55
CA SER A 193 -16.46 -7.82 10.19
C SER A 193 -17.26 -8.74 9.26
N ASP A 194 -17.81 -8.21 8.18
CA ASP A 194 -18.66 -8.92 7.22
C ASP A 194 -17.89 -9.56 6.04
N ILE A 195 -16.65 -9.09 5.74
CA ILE A 195 -15.85 -9.65 4.63
C ILE A 195 -14.45 -10.12 5.03
N LYS A 196 -13.97 -9.86 6.24
CA LYS A 196 -12.60 -10.22 6.64
C LYS A 196 -12.27 -11.69 6.41
N ASP A 197 -13.19 -12.58 6.73
CA ASP A 197 -13.00 -14.03 6.56
C ASP A 197 -12.84 -14.37 5.06
N GLU A 198 -13.60 -13.72 4.18
CA GLU A 198 -13.48 -13.87 2.72
C GLU A 198 -12.15 -13.32 2.18
N VAL A 199 -11.65 -12.21 2.75
CA VAL A 199 -10.34 -11.63 2.41
C VAL A 199 -9.22 -12.58 2.84
N GLU A 200 -9.28 -13.09 4.06
CA GLU A 200 -8.30 -14.03 4.61
C GLU A 200 -8.29 -15.34 3.83
N ASP A 201 -9.47 -15.91 3.53
CA ASP A 201 -9.60 -17.11 2.70
C ASP A 201 -9.02 -16.89 1.30
N GLY A 202 -9.26 -15.73 0.69
CA GLY A 202 -8.68 -15.37 -0.61
C GLY A 202 -7.15 -15.36 -0.59
N ILE A 203 -6.56 -14.78 0.45
CA ILE A 203 -5.09 -14.78 0.65
C ILE A 203 -4.59 -16.21 0.84
N LEU A 204 -5.26 -17.02 1.66
CA LEU A 204 -4.88 -18.40 1.90
C LEU A 204 -4.94 -19.25 0.62
N GLN A 205 -5.99 -19.10 -0.18
CA GLN A 205 -6.13 -19.82 -1.46
C GLN A 205 -5.02 -19.42 -2.44
N PHE A 206 -4.68 -18.13 -2.53
CA PHE A 206 -3.55 -17.67 -3.32
C PHE A 206 -2.24 -18.32 -2.87
N MET A 207 -1.97 -18.32 -1.55
CA MET A 207 -0.76 -18.94 -1.01
C MET A 207 -0.68 -20.45 -1.32
N LEU A 208 -1.80 -21.17 -1.16
CA LEU A 208 -1.85 -22.61 -1.44
C LEU A 208 -1.64 -22.92 -2.93
N ALA A 209 -2.16 -22.08 -3.83
CA ALA A 209 -1.98 -22.23 -5.28
C ALA A 209 -0.54 -21.98 -5.74
N ALA A 210 0.18 -21.07 -5.07
CA ALA A 210 1.56 -20.72 -5.41
C ALA A 210 2.63 -21.66 -4.85
N VAL A 211 2.25 -22.58 -3.94
CA VAL A 211 3.19 -23.62 -3.44
C VAL A 211 3.21 -24.79 -4.42
N PRO A 212 4.38 -25.18 -4.99
CA PRO A 212 4.49 -26.37 -5.81
C PRO A 212 4.07 -27.61 -5.04
N SER A 213 3.22 -28.44 -5.66
CA SER A 213 2.78 -29.74 -5.12
C SER A 213 3.90 -30.77 -5.02
#